data_ab7b1f99304868dae7e4f9efdaa2c7a8
#
_entry.id   ab7b1f99304868dae7e4f9efdaa2c7a8
#
_cell.length_a   1.000
_cell.length_b   1.000
_cell.length_c   1.000
_cell.angle_alpha   90.00
_cell.angle_beta   90.00
_cell.angle_gamma   90.00
#
_symmetry.space_group_name_H-M   'P 1'
#
loop_
_entity.id
_entity.type
_entity.pdbx_description
1 polymer ?
#
loop_
_entity_poly.entity_id
_entity_poly.type
_entity_poly.pdbx_seq_one_letter_code
_entity_poly.pdbx_strand_id
1 'polypeptide(L)'
;PDEVDPGEYDLVVLGMQEAQYGRKGVRSLMQRIAESRRPCLAIMNMPPLPYLRRLPGLWVAPLEECYTDPYVWEDFDPALMTLASPDPQAFRPVDEPKNVLQVGLPTNFKVARFDATEPTAMLKELESGIEAAVFDPGQEALAVPVKLKVHDSIFVPLAKWPMLMTGNYRCVRQGGMIPIREAVHGDLGRSREIYDWVASLCTRLGAEAGDLVPFEKYAKAAETLGKPSSAARALAGGAQQIERVDRLVREIAGQQGLAFEPLREIVALVDERLRENRSSPEPSFLVPEAVPA
;
A
#
# COMPACT_ATOMS: atom_id res chain seq x y z
N PRO A 1 -17.52 6.13 -14.22
CA PRO A 1 -16.93 7.21 -13.40
C PRO A 1 -17.61 8.55 -13.62
N ASP A 2 -18.09 8.83 -14.84
CA ASP A 2 -18.64 10.15 -15.20
C ASP A 2 -20.05 10.40 -14.64
N GLU A 3 -20.74 9.36 -14.20
CA GLU A 3 -22.09 9.39 -13.63
C GLU A 3 -22.10 9.50 -12.10
N VAL A 4 -20.93 9.41 -11.45
CA VAL A 4 -20.81 9.50 -9.98
C VAL A 4 -20.53 10.94 -9.59
N ASP A 5 -21.37 11.52 -8.72
CA ASP A 5 -21.09 12.77 -8.04
C ASP A 5 -20.46 12.50 -6.66
N PRO A 6 -19.16 12.77 -6.47
CA PRO A 6 -18.53 12.57 -5.16
C PRO A 6 -19.14 13.43 -4.05
N GLY A 7 -19.80 14.53 -4.40
CA GLY A 7 -20.47 15.42 -3.44
C GLY A 7 -21.66 14.80 -2.72
N GLU A 8 -22.24 13.71 -3.26
CA GLU A 8 -23.36 12.99 -2.65
C GLU A 8 -22.93 12.03 -1.52
N TYR A 9 -21.62 11.86 -1.29
CA TYR A 9 -21.08 10.91 -0.30
C TYR A 9 -20.37 11.64 0.83
N ASP A 10 -20.43 11.08 2.03
CA ASP A 10 -19.75 11.63 3.22
C ASP A 10 -18.26 11.28 3.25
N LEU A 11 -17.87 10.14 2.67
CA LEU A 11 -16.51 9.62 2.61
C LEU A 11 -16.23 8.96 1.26
N VAL A 12 -15.09 9.31 0.66
CA VAL A 12 -14.60 8.65 -0.56
C VAL A 12 -13.47 7.69 -0.19
N VAL A 13 -13.57 6.43 -0.64
CA VAL A 13 -12.54 5.42 -0.41
C VAL A 13 -11.74 5.18 -1.70
N LEU A 14 -10.44 5.44 -1.66
CA LEU A 14 -9.51 5.28 -2.77
C LEU A 14 -8.81 3.91 -2.64
N GLY A 15 -9.31 2.89 -3.36
CA GLY A 15 -8.89 1.49 -3.24
C GLY A 15 -8.01 0.97 -4.39
N MET A 16 -7.40 1.83 -5.20
CA MET A 16 -6.54 1.44 -6.30
C MET A 16 -5.04 1.58 -5.95
N GLN A 17 -4.19 0.91 -6.71
CA GLN A 17 -2.75 1.13 -6.63
C GLN A 17 -2.37 2.47 -7.29
N GLU A 18 -1.30 3.10 -6.80
CA GLU A 18 -0.83 4.43 -7.21
C GLU A 18 -0.75 4.59 -8.73
N ALA A 19 -0.14 3.64 -9.42
CA ALA A 19 0.08 3.70 -10.87
C ALA A 19 -1.22 3.72 -11.72
N GLN A 20 -2.39 3.53 -11.11
CA GLN A 20 -3.67 3.53 -11.82
C GLN A 20 -4.39 4.87 -11.78
N TYR A 21 -4.05 5.76 -10.83
CA TYR A 21 -4.75 7.03 -10.65
C TYR A 21 -4.52 8.02 -11.80
N GLY A 22 -3.36 7.97 -12.47
CA GLY A 22 -3.04 8.81 -13.63
C GLY A 22 -3.74 8.41 -14.95
N ARG A 23 -4.52 7.32 -14.98
CA ARG A 23 -5.23 6.91 -16.20
C ARG A 23 -6.36 7.85 -16.55
N LYS A 24 -6.54 8.16 -17.85
CA LYS A 24 -7.44 9.21 -18.36
C LYS A 24 -8.83 9.25 -17.68
N GLY A 25 -9.55 8.15 -17.59
CA GLY A 25 -10.88 8.11 -16.98
C GLY A 25 -10.86 8.23 -15.45
N VAL A 26 -9.80 7.76 -14.80
CA VAL A 26 -9.61 7.83 -13.35
C VAL A 26 -9.19 9.25 -12.94
N ARG A 27 -8.28 9.87 -13.71
CA ARG A 27 -7.81 11.23 -13.44
C ARG A 27 -8.95 12.25 -13.39
N SER A 28 -9.91 12.17 -14.33
CA SER A 28 -11.09 13.01 -14.35
C SER A 28 -11.97 12.82 -13.10
N LEU A 29 -12.10 11.58 -12.61
CA LEU A 29 -12.79 11.28 -11.37
C LEU A 29 -12.04 11.84 -10.15
N MET A 30 -10.72 11.70 -10.11
CA MET A 30 -9.88 12.24 -9.04
C MET A 30 -10.02 13.75 -8.91
N GLN A 31 -10.05 14.47 -10.05
CA GLN A 31 -10.28 15.91 -10.04
C GLN A 31 -11.63 16.26 -9.41
N ARG A 32 -12.72 15.58 -9.81
CA ARG A 32 -14.05 15.83 -9.21
C ARG A 32 -14.11 15.47 -7.72
N ILE A 33 -13.37 14.43 -7.29
CA ILE A 33 -13.24 14.08 -5.87
C ILE A 33 -12.54 15.22 -5.12
N ALA A 34 -11.45 15.76 -5.64
CA ALA A 34 -10.76 16.88 -5.02
C ALA A 34 -11.65 18.13 -4.93
N GLU A 35 -12.35 18.47 -6.02
CA GLU A 35 -13.30 19.60 -6.10
C GLU A 35 -14.47 19.44 -5.11
N SER A 36 -14.94 18.22 -4.85
CA SER A 36 -16.03 17.96 -3.90
C SER A 36 -15.65 18.25 -2.44
N ARG A 37 -14.36 18.37 -2.12
CA ARG A 37 -13.87 18.59 -0.76
C ARG A 37 -14.33 17.53 0.25
N ARG A 38 -14.64 16.34 -0.21
CA ARG A 38 -15.02 15.23 0.67
C ARG A 38 -13.81 14.57 1.31
N PRO A 39 -13.92 14.11 2.55
CA PRO A 39 -12.87 13.32 3.18
C PRO A 39 -12.52 12.08 2.34
N CYS A 40 -11.24 11.79 2.21
CA CYS A 40 -10.74 10.65 1.43
C CYS A 40 -9.93 9.69 2.29
N LEU A 41 -10.32 8.43 2.29
CA LEU A 41 -9.56 7.32 2.88
C LEU A 41 -8.83 6.55 1.77
N ALA A 42 -7.53 6.69 1.68
CA ALA A 42 -6.72 5.90 0.76
C ALA A 42 -6.39 4.53 1.37
N ILE A 43 -6.69 3.46 0.65
CA ILE A 43 -6.32 2.08 1.01
C ILE A 43 -5.24 1.62 0.04
N MET A 44 -3.99 1.97 0.32
CA MET A 44 -2.86 1.72 -0.57
C MET A 44 -1.54 1.65 0.20
N ASN A 45 -0.54 0.99 -0.37
CA ASN A 45 0.79 0.90 0.27
C ASN A 45 1.62 2.18 0.06
N MET A 46 1.45 2.84 -1.07
CA MET A 46 2.12 4.10 -1.38
C MET A 46 1.25 5.27 -0.87
N PRO A 47 1.70 6.03 0.14
CA PRO A 47 0.92 7.14 0.67
C PRO A 47 0.61 8.17 -0.42
N PRO A 48 -0.62 8.70 -0.54
CA PRO A 48 -0.90 9.85 -1.40
C PRO A 48 -0.05 11.06 -1.04
N LEU A 49 0.34 11.88 -2.03
CA LEU A 49 1.12 13.11 -1.78
C LEU A 49 0.47 14.04 -0.73
N PRO A 50 -0.87 14.28 -0.74
CA PRO A 50 -1.52 15.06 0.31
C PRO A 50 -1.30 14.48 1.72
N TYR A 51 -1.30 13.15 1.84
CA TYR A 51 -1.01 12.51 3.13
C TYR A 51 0.43 12.74 3.57
N LEU A 52 1.41 12.64 2.67
CA LEU A 52 2.82 12.92 2.99
C LEU A 52 3.05 14.36 3.45
N ARG A 53 2.27 15.33 2.95
CA ARG A 53 2.33 16.74 3.38
C ARG A 53 1.93 16.94 4.86
N ARG A 54 1.27 15.95 5.47
CA ARG A 54 0.93 15.96 6.90
C ARG A 54 2.09 15.50 7.80
N LEU A 55 3.10 14.83 7.23
CA LEU A 55 4.23 14.32 8.00
C LEU A 55 5.21 15.47 8.30
N PRO A 56 5.52 15.74 9.58
CA PRO A 56 6.36 16.87 9.94
C PRO A 56 7.79 16.71 9.42
N GLY A 57 8.37 17.81 8.95
CA GLY A 57 9.77 17.86 8.51
C GLY A 57 10.06 17.14 7.18
N LEU A 58 9.04 16.69 6.46
CA LEU A 58 9.19 16.04 5.17
C LEU A 58 9.04 17.05 4.01
N TRP A 59 10.04 17.11 3.13
CA TRP A 59 9.95 17.91 1.91
C TRP A 59 9.34 17.06 0.79
N VAL A 60 8.07 17.34 0.45
CA VAL A 60 7.28 16.47 -0.44
C VAL A 60 7.58 16.69 -1.92
N ALA A 61 7.96 17.90 -2.36
CA ALA A 61 8.15 18.19 -3.79
C ALA A 61 9.14 17.24 -4.50
N PRO A 62 10.31 16.88 -3.97
CA PRO A 62 11.19 15.92 -4.64
C PRO A 62 10.63 14.49 -4.67
N LEU A 63 9.68 14.18 -3.80
CA LEU A 63 9.06 12.85 -3.75
C LEU A 63 8.06 12.61 -4.88
N GLU A 64 7.62 13.68 -5.56
CA GLU A 64 6.71 13.61 -6.71
C GLU A 64 7.29 12.72 -7.83
N GLU A 65 8.60 12.67 -7.99
CA GLU A 65 9.27 11.79 -8.95
C GLU A 65 9.08 10.27 -8.67
N CYS A 66 8.64 9.90 -7.47
CA CYS A 66 8.32 8.52 -7.12
C CYS A 66 6.95 8.08 -7.64
N TYR A 67 6.09 9.02 -8.03
CA TYR A 67 4.72 8.80 -8.48
C TYR A 67 4.63 8.71 -9.99
N THR A 68 3.67 7.92 -10.47
CA THR A 68 3.43 7.78 -11.92
C THR A 68 2.84 9.05 -12.50
N ASP A 69 1.93 9.68 -11.79
CA ASP A 69 1.32 10.96 -12.12
C ASP A 69 1.07 11.75 -10.82
N PRO A 70 2.04 12.59 -10.39
CA PRO A 70 1.89 13.36 -9.16
C PRO A 70 0.78 14.39 -9.21
N TYR A 71 0.44 14.87 -10.41
CA TYR A 71 -0.55 15.94 -10.62
C TYR A 71 -1.98 15.54 -10.26
N VAL A 72 -2.28 14.23 -10.18
CA VAL A 72 -3.61 13.77 -9.72
C VAL A 72 -3.90 14.14 -8.27
N TRP A 73 -2.85 14.47 -7.49
CA TRP A 73 -2.93 14.78 -6.06
C TRP A 73 -2.88 16.28 -5.76
N GLU A 74 -2.70 17.13 -6.78
CA GLU A 74 -2.37 18.55 -6.59
C GLU A 74 -3.49 19.32 -5.87
N ASP A 75 -4.74 19.08 -6.25
CA ASP A 75 -5.92 19.79 -5.75
C ASP A 75 -6.51 19.21 -4.45
N PHE A 76 -5.94 18.09 -3.95
CA PHE A 76 -6.41 17.48 -2.71
C PHE A 76 -5.94 18.23 -1.47
N ASP A 77 -6.87 18.48 -0.55
CA ASP A 77 -6.55 19.06 0.76
C ASP A 77 -5.90 17.98 1.67
N PRO A 78 -4.68 18.23 2.18
CA PRO A 78 -4.05 17.32 3.13
C PRO A 78 -4.89 17.02 4.37
N ALA A 79 -5.66 18.00 4.88
CA ALA A 79 -6.50 17.83 6.06
C ALA A 79 -7.66 16.83 5.84
N LEU A 80 -8.07 16.64 4.57
CA LEU A 80 -9.14 15.75 4.14
C LEU A 80 -8.63 14.43 3.55
N MET A 81 -7.33 14.14 3.67
CA MET A 81 -6.75 12.89 3.18
C MET A 81 -6.21 12.05 4.34
N THR A 82 -6.66 10.79 4.43
CA THR A 82 -6.05 9.83 5.34
C THR A 82 -5.66 8.55 4.64
N LEU A 83 -4.90 7.71 5.33
CA LEU A 83 -4.31 6.49 4.79
C LEU A 83 -4.61 5.29 5.69
N ALA A 84 -5.04 4.21 5.07
CA ALA A 84 -5.09 2.89 5.66
C ALA A 84 -3.97 2.01 5.12
N SER A 85 -3.30 1.31 6.00
CA SER A 85 -2.37 0.24 5.64
C SER A 85 -3.13 -1.09 5.57
N PRO A 86 -3.44 -1.63 4.38
CA PRO A 86 -4.15 -2.89 4.26
C PRO A 86 -3.22 -4.08 4.51
N ASP A 87 -3.76 -5.09 5.20
CA ASP A 87 -3.09 -6.39 5.36
C ASP A 87 -3.56 -7.46 4.36
N PRO A 88 -4.69 -7.33 3.63
CA PRO A 88 -5.24 -8.42 2.86
C PRO A 88 -4.36 -8.76 1.66
N GLN A 89 -4.26 -10.04 1.38
CA GLN A 89 -3.86 -10.52 0.07
C GLN A 89 -5.12 -10.65 -0.78
N ALA A 90 -5.26 -9.77 -1.78
CA ALA A 90 -6.31 -9.83 -2.76
C ALA A 90 -5.76 -10.33 -4.10
N PHE A 91 -6.50 -11.20 -4.77
CA PHE A 91 -6.19 -11.67 -6.12
C PHE A 91 -7.46 -11.95 -6.91
N ARG A 92 -7.35 -11.93 -8.23
CA ARG A 92 -8.44 -12.32 -9.11
C ARG A 92 -8.30 -13.80 -9.43
N PRO A 93 -9.35 -14.60 -9.23
CA PRO A 93 -9.39 -15.95 -9.77
C PRO A 93 -9.37 -15.91 -11.31
N VAL A 94 -8.67 -16.87 -11.93
CA VAL A 94 -8.45 -16.87 -13.39
C VAL A 94 -9.76 -17.08 -14.14
N ASP A 95 -10.65 -17.90 -13.58
CA ASP A 95 -11.91 -18.33 -14.22
C ASP A 95 -13.11 -17.42 -13.87
N GLU A 96 -12.89 -16.33 -13.12
CA GLU A 96 -13.93 -15.43 -12.66
C GLU A 96 -13.96 -14.11 -13.44
N PRO A 97 -15.12 -13.43 -13.51
CA PRO A 97 -15.22 -12.09 -14.08
C PRO A 97 -14.23 -11.10 -13.44
N LYS A 98 -13.78 -10.11 -14.22
CA LYS A 98 -12.74 -9.15 -13.77
C LYS A 98 -13.11 -8.32 -12.54
N ASN A 99 -14.39 -8.24 -12.19
CA ASN A 99 -14.90 -7.56 -10.99
C ASN A 99 -15.00 -8.47 -9.75
N VAL A 100 -14.62 -9.74 -9.86
CA VAL A 100 -14.53 -10.67 -8.72
C VAL A 100 -13.14 -10.62 -8.13
N LEU A 101 -13.07 -10.40 -6.81
CA LEU A 101 -11.84 -10.44 -6.04
C LEU A 101 -11.98 -11.48 -4.92
N GLN A 102 -10.97 -12.33 -4.79
CA GLN A 102 -10.82 -13.19 -3.63
C GLN A 102 -9.86 -12.53 -2.65
N VAL A 103 -10.29 -12.38 -1.40
CA VAL A 103 -9.52 -11.73 -0.34
C VAL A 103 -9.25 -12.73 0.76
N GLY A 104 -8.00 -12.84 1.17
CA GLY A 104 -7.62 -13.64 2.35
C GLY A 104 -8.09 -12.96 3.63
N LEU A 105 -8.81 -13.70 4.47
CA LEU A 105 -9.30 -13.24 5.78
C LEU A 105 -8.56 -13.99 6.91
N PRO A 106 -8.43 -13.42 8.11
CA PRO A 106 -8.93 -12.11 8.55
C PRO A 106 -8.14 -10.94 7.93
N THR A 107 -8.83 -9.80 7.78
CA THR A 107 -8.26 -8.57 7.24
C THR A 107 -8.34 -7.45 8.26
N ASN A 108 -7.23 -6.75 8.47
CA ASN A 108 -7.16 -5.62 9.39
C ASN A 108 -6.70 -4.36 8.63
N PHE A 109 -7.46 -3.29 8.79
CA PHE A 109 -7.13 -1.96 8.28
C PHE A 109 -6.72 -1.08 9.46
N LYS A 110 -5.48 -0.66 9.49
CA LYS A 110 -4.99 0.35 10.43
C LYS A 110 -5.02 1.71 9.74
N VAL A 111 -5.87 2.59 10.22
CA VAL A 111 -6.15 3.88 9.62
C VAL A 111 -5.63 4.99 10.51
N ALA A 112 -4.93 5.97 9.94
CA ALA A 112 -4.57 7.19 10.63
C ALA A 112 -5.80 8.12 10.75
N ARG A 113 -5.89 8.92 11.83
CA ARG A 113 -6.90 9.97 11.91
C ARG A 113 -6.76 11.00 10.78
N PHE A 114 -7.81 11.74 10.49
CA PHE A 114 -7.71 13.00 9.76
C PHE A 114 -7.13 14.10 10.68
N ASP A 115 -6.76 15.23 10.11
CA ASP A 115 -6.41 16.41 10.93
C ASP A 115 -7.66 17.07 11.52
N ALA A 116 -8.78 17.05 10.78
CA ALA A 116 -10.05 17.53 11.26
C ALA A 116 -10.77 16.51 12.17
N THR A 117 -11.49 17.02 13.16
CA THR A 117 -12.21 16.20 14.15
C THR A 117 -13.40 15.47 13.55
N GLU A 118 -14.19 16.15 12.72
CA GLU A 118 -15.43 15.61 12.15
C GLU A 118 -15.19 14.39 11.26
N PRO A 119 -14.29 14.40 10.24
CA PRO A 119 -13.98 13.20 9.47
C PRO A 119 -13.37 12.09 10.31
N THR A 120 -12.61 12.43 11.38
CA THR A 120 -12.09 11.43 12.30
C THR A 120 -13.19 10.74 13.10
N ALA A 121 -14.19 11.49 13.55
CA ALA A 121 -15.35 10.92 14.23
C ALA A 121 -16.13 9.96 13.31
N MET A 122 -16.35 10.34 12.05
CA MET A 122 -16.96 9.47 11.03
C MET A 122 -16.19 8.15 10.86
N LEU A 123 -14.85 8.17 10.83
CA LEU A 123 -14.05 6.94 10.78
C LEU A 123 -14.24 6.07 12.02
N LYS A 124 -14.38 6.66 13.20
CA LYS A 124 -14.63 5.93 14.46
C LYS A 124 -16.03 5.32 14.49
N GLU A 125 -17.02 5.99 13.90
CA GLU A 125 -18.36 5.40 13.71
C GLU A 125 -18.30 4.21 12.75
N LEU A 126 -17.56 4.34 11.64
CA LEU A 126 -17.32 3.23 10.70
C LEU A 126 -16.59 2.05 11.36
N GLU A 127 -15.56 2.32 12.19
CA GLU A 127 -14.87 1.30 13.02
C GLU A 127 -15.89 0.53 13.88
N SER A 128 -16.73 1.26 14.61
CA SER A 128 -17.75 0.68 15.49
C SER A 128 -18.80 -0.14 14.71
N GLY A 129 -19.23 0.38 13.55
CA GLY A 129 -20.19 -0.31 12.67
C GLY A 129 -19.62 -1.60 12.09
N ILE A 130 -18.35 -1.62 11.68
CA ILE A 130 -17.68 -2.83 11.19
C ILE A 130 -17.49 -3.85 12.33
N GLU A 131 -17.13 -3.39 13.54
CA GLU A 131 -16.96 -4.28 14.71
C GLU A 131 -18.28 -4.94 15.14
N ALA A 132 -19.40 -4.21 15.01
CA ALA A 132 -20.73 -4.72 15.32
C ALA A 132 -21.35 -5.57 14.20
N ALA A 133 -20.77 -5.55 13.00
CA ALA A 133 -21.32 -6.25 11.84
C ALA A 133 -21.23 -7.78 12.02
N VAL A 134 -22.32 -8.45 11.69
CA VAL A 134 -22.40 -9.92 11.65
C VAL A 134 -22.91 -10.34 10.28
N PHE A 135 -22.43 -11.46 9.80
CA PHE A 135 -22.95 -12.12 8.61
C PHE A 135 -23.89 -13.25 9.05
N ASP A 136 -25.14 -13.18 8.61
CA ASP A 136 -26.13 -14.24 8.88
C ASP A 136 -26.33 -15.06 7.61
N PRO A 137 -25.74 -16.27 7.53
CA PRO A 137 -25.95 -17.20 6.42
C PRO A 137 -27.28 -18.00 6.54
N GLY A 138 -28.12 -17.67 7.51
CA GLY A 138 -29.40 -18.35 7.76
C GLY A 138 -29.30 -19.58 8.70
N GLN A 139 -28.16 -19.83 9.32
CA GLN A 139 -27.94 -20.89 10.32
C GLN A 139 -27.44 -20.31 11.63
N GLU A 140 -26.22 -19.81 11.65
CA GLU A 140 -25.59 -19.18 12.80
C GLU A 140 -24.93 -17.88 12.36
N ALA A 141 -25.17 -16.79 13.08
CA ALA A 141 -24.58 -15.50 12.81
C ALA A 141 -23.07 -15.52 13.06
N LEU A 142 -22.28 -15.16 12.06
CA LEU A 142 -20.82 -15.16 12.11
C LEU A 142 -20.28 -13.74 12.23
N ALA A 143 -19.33 -13.53 13.15
CA ALA A 143 -18.59 -12.27 13.19
C ALA A 143 -17.82 -12.08 11.88
N VAL A 144 -17.92 -10.90 11.28
CA VAL A 144 -17.20 -10.58 10.06
C VAL A 144 -15.69 -10.49 10.36
N PRO A 145 -14.83 -11.29 9.72
CA PRO A 145 -13.40 -11.31 10.02
C PRO A 145 -12.66 -10.13 9.35
N VAL A 146 -13.23 -8.94 9.47
CA VAL A 146 -12.68 -7.66 9.00
C VAL A 146 -12.65 -6.69 10.17
N LYS A 147 -11.55 -5.98 10.33
CA LYS A 147 -11.40 -4.93 11.35
C LYS A 147 -10.89 -3.66 10.71
N LEU A 148 -11.52 -2.56 11.04
CA LEU A 148 -11.00 -1.21 10.87
C LEU A 148 -10.55 -0.73 12.25
N LYS A 149 -9.35 -0.17 12.37
CA LYS A 149 -8.85 0.43 13.61
C LYS A 149 -8.32 1.83 13.32
N VAL A 150 -8.99 2.82 13.89
CA VAL A 150 -8.59 4.24 13.77
C VAL A 150 -7.58 4.56 14.86
N HIS A 151 -6.43 5.10 14.45
CA HIS A 151 -5.33 5.47 15.34
C HIS A 151 -5.15 6.98 15.37
N ASP A 152 -4.80 7.52 16.53
CA ASP A 152 -4.51 8.95 16.68
C ASP A 152 -3.16 9.32 16.05
N SER A 153 -2.24 8.38 15.94
CA SER A 153 -0.95 8.59 15.26
C SER A 153 -1.10 8.55 13.74
N ILE A 154 -0.54 9.57 13.07
CA ILE A 154 -0.45 9.63 11.60
C ILE A 154 0.67 8.77 11.05
N PHE A 155 1.47 8.12 11.89
CA PHE A 155 2.59 7.27 11.46
C PHE A 155 2.22 5.79 11.37
N VAL A 156 1.09 5.36 11.93
CA VAL A 156 0.68 3.95 11.93
C VAL A 156 0.67 3.30 10.53
N PRO A 157 0.23 3.94 9.45
CA PRO A 157 0.30 3.33 8.12
C PRO A 157 1.74 3.08 7.63
N LEU A 158 2.73 3.84 8.13
CA LEU A 158 4.14 3.67 7.76
C LEU A 158 4.75 2.37 8.31
N ALA A 159 4.11 1.74 9.31
CA ALA A 159 4.48 0.41 9.79
C ALA A 159 4.53 -0.66 8.67
N LYS A 160 3.91 -0.38 7.52
CA LYS A 160 3.98 -1.25 6.35
C LYS A 160 5.33 -1.17 5.63
N TRP A 161 6.03 -0.05 5.67
CA TRP A 161 7.28 0.15 4.94
C TRP A 161 8.38 -0.86 5.29
N PRO A 162 8.68 -1.16 6.58
CA PRO A 162 9.61 -2.22 6.91
C PRO A 162 9.23 -3.57 6.30
N MET A 163 7.94 -3.93 6.32
CA MET A 163 7.44 -5.18 5.75
C MET A 163 7.60 -5.21 4.23
N LEU A 164 7.28 -4.09 3.55
CA LEU A 164 7.39 -3.98 2.10
C LEU A 164 8.85 -4.13 1.64
N MET A 165 9.78 -3.44 2.31
CA MET A 165 11.21 -3.52 1.96
C MET A 165 11.79 -4.90 2.26
N THR A 166 11.41 -5.52 3.40
CA THR A 166 11.96 -6.81 3.82
C THR A 166 11.39 -7.99 3.04
N GLY A 167 10.10 -7.98 2.71
CA GLY A 167 9.41 -9.08 2.04
C GLY A 167 8.99 -8.76 0.61
N ASN A 168 8.09 -7.77 0.45
CA ASN A 168 7.38 -7.58 -0.81
C ASN A 168 8.31 -7.25 -2.00
N TYR A 169 9.21 -6.27 -1.86
CA TYR A 169 10.13 -5.91 -2.93
C TYR A 169 11.28 -6.90 -3.08
N ARG A 170 11.66 -7.62 -2.02
CA ARG A 170 12.65 -8.70 -2.11
C ARG A 170 12.12 -9.98 -2.77
N CYS A 171 10.82 -10.07 -3.04
CA CYS A 171 10.27 -11.09 -3.95
C CYS A 171 10.76 -10.92 -5.39
N VAL A 172 11.13 -9.72 -5.80
CA VAL A 172 11.68 -9.45 -7.13
C VAL A 172 13.08 -10.02 -7.23
N ARG A 173 13.34 -10.77 -8.30
CA ARG A 173 14.64 -11.36 -8.62
C ARG A 173 15.03 -11.05 -10.06
N GLN A 174 16.32 -11.11 -10.37
CA GLN A 174 16.80 -11.07 -11.73
C GLN A 174 16.25 -12.30 -12.47
N GLY A 175 15.41 -12.08 -13.48
CA GLY A 175 14.79 -13.16 -14.26
C GLY A 175 13.63 -13.92 -13.60
N GLY A 176 13.09 -13.46 -12.45
CA GLY A 176 11.98 -14.15 -11.81
C GLY A 176 11.44 -13.51 -10.55
N MET A 177 10.80 -14.34 -9.72
CA MET A 177 10.24 -13.92 -8.42
C MET A 177 10.25 -15.10 -7.44
N ILE A 178 10.23 -14.79 -6.14
CA ILE A 178 10.13 -15.78 -5.05
C ILE A 178 8.95 -15.44 -4.12
N PRO A 179 8.42 -16.41 -3.35
CA PRO A 179 7.42 -16.17 -2.32
C PRO A 179 7.91 -15.21 -1.22
N ILE A 180 6.98 -14.48 -0.58
CA ILE A 180 7.31 -13.58 0.54
C ILE A 180 7.98 -14.37 1.67
N ARG A 181 7.48 -15.58 1.99
CA ARG A 181 8.10 -16.46 3.00
C ARG A 181 9.60 -16.70 2.70
N GLU A 182 9.93 -17.01 1.47
CA GLU A 182 11.32 -17.25 1.07
C GLU A 182 12.16 -15.97 1.10
N ALA A 183 11.61 -14.84 0.67
CA ALA A 183 12.27 -13.54 0.74
C ALA A 183 12.63 -13.14 2.18
N VAL A 184 11.76 -13.48 3.16
CA VAL A 184 11.97 -13.16 4.58
C VAL A 184 12.85 -14.21 5.27
N HIS A 185 12.55 -15.50 5.11
CA HIS A 185 13.17 -16.58 5.88
C HIS A 185 14.43 -17.18 5.24
N GLY A 186 14.66 -16.93 3.95
CA GLY A 186 15.89 -17.38 3.27
C GLY A 186 17.17 -16.80 3.90
N ASP A 187 17.06 -15.59 4.47
CA ASP A 187 18.11 -14.95 5.26
C ASP A 187 17.46 -14.04 6.32
N LEU A 188 17.22 -14.60 7.50
CA LEU A 188 16.60 -13.87 8.62
C LEU A 188 17.48 -12.74 9.16
N GLY A 189 18.79 -12.89 9.12
CA GLY A 189 19.73 -11.86 9.56
C GLY A 189 19.61 -10.60 8.69
N ARG A 190 19.70 -10.79 7.38
CA ARG A 190 19.52 -9.70 6.39
C ARG A 190 18.11 -9.12 6.44
N SER A 191 17.12 -9.95 6.65
CA SER A 191 15.71 -9.51 6.77
C SER A 191 15.49 -8.61 7.98
N ARG A 192 16.08 -8.98 9.13
CA ARG A 192 16.05 -8.17 10.35
C ARG A 192 16.77 -6.84 10.13
N GLU A 193 17.96 -6.88 9.57
CA GLU A 193 18.76 -5.68 9.29
C GLU A 193 17.96 -4.65 8.46
N ILE A 194 17.32 -5.10 7.36
CA ILE A 194 16.50 -4.23 6.51
C ILE A 194 15.28 -3.72 7.26
N TYR A 195 14.58 -4.61 7.97
CA TYR A 195 13.38 -4.27 8.73
C TYR A 195 13.66 -3.19 9.79
N ASP A 196 14.64 -3.43 10.63
CA ASP A 196 14.99 -2.56 11.75
C ASP A 196 15.51 -1.20 11.24
N TRP A 197 16.26 -1.20 10.14
CA TRP A 197 16.74 0.03 9.53
C TRP A 197 15.56 0.89 9.01
N VAL A 198 14.60 0.29 8.29
CA VAL A 198 13.41 1.04 7.81
C VAL A 198 12.51 1.45 8.97
N ALA A 199 12.36 0.62 10.00
CA ALA A 199 11.63 0.98 11.20
C ALA A 199 12.28 2.19 11.90
N SER A 200 13.62 2.24 11.98
CA SER A 200 14.35 3.39 12.53
C SER A 200 14.13 4.67 11.72
N LEU A 201 14.02 4.56 10.38
CA LEU A 201 13.63 5.70 9.53
C LEU A 201 12.24 6.22 9.89
N CYS A 202 11.24 5.33 10.07
CA CYS A 202 9.90 5.73 10.49
C CYS A 202 9.93 6.46 11.85
N THR A 203 10.74 5.97 12.79
CA THR A 203 10.94 6.62 14.11
C THR A 203 11.57 8.01 13.98
N ARG A 204 12.52 8.19 13.08
CA ARG A 204 13.12 9.52 12.81
C ARG A 204 12.12 10.50 12.20
N LEU A 205 11.13 10.01 11.48
CA LEU A 205 10.01 10.83 10.95
C LEU A 205 9.01 11.21 12.04
N GLY A 206 9.04 10.55 13.22
CA GLY A 206 8.16 10.84 14.35
C GLY A 206 7.28 9.66 14.78
N ALA A 207 7.43 8.47 14.17
CA ALA A 207 6.69 7.29 14.62
C ALA A 207 7.18 6.84 16.01
N GLU A 208 6.23 6.51 16.87
CA GLU A 208 6.52 5.87 18.15
C GLU A 208 6.63 4.35 18.01
N ALA A 209 7.23 3.67 18.99
CA ALA A 209 7.37 2.22 18.96
C ALA A 209 6.01 1.49 18.87
N GLY A 210 4.95 2.07 19.46
CA GLY A 210 3.58 1.55 19.39
C GLY A 210 2.93 1.65 18.01
N ASP A 211 3.41 2.52 17.14
CA ASP A 211 2.93 2.68 15.76
C ASP A 211 3.43 1.56 14.85
N LEU A 212 4.58 0.99 15.19
CA LEU A 212 5.28 0.01 14.37
C LEU A 212 4.98 -1.43 14.80
N VAL A 213 5.27 -2.37 13.92
CA VAL A 213 5.14 -3.80 14.21
C VAL A 213 6.53 -4.37 14.50
N PRO A 214 6.76 -5.12 15.58
CA PRO A 214 8.03 -5.79 15.83
C PRO A 214 8.39 -6.78 14.73
N PHE A 215 9.68 -6.89 14.39
CA PHE A 215 10.16 -7.81 13.34
C PHE A 215 9.71 -9.25 13.57
N GLU A 216 9.77 -9.74 14.81
CA GLU A 216 9.38 -11.11 15.16
C GLU A 216 7.94 -11.42 14.79
N LYS A 217 7.03 -10.45 15.04
CA LYS A 217 5.61 -10.59 14.68
C LYS A 217 5.42 -10.63 13.17
N TYR A 218 6.16 -9.80 12.42
CA TYR A 218 6.13 -9.82 10.96
C TYR A 218 6.73 -11.11 10.40
N ALA A 219 7.92 -11.53 10.87
CA ALA A 219 8.57 -12.77 10.44
C ALA A 219 7.65 -13.98 10.65
N LYS A 220 7.02 -14.07 11.83
CA LYS A 220 6.02 -15.13 12.12
C LYS A 220 4.85 -15.11 11.13
N ALA A 221 4.28 -13.94 10.84
CA ALA A 221 3.21 -13.83 9.86
C ALA A 221 3.68 -14.23 8.44
N ALA A 222 4.92 -13.91 8.08
CA ALA A 222 5.48 -14.22 6.76
C ALA A 222 5.64 -15.74 6.51
N GLU A 223 5.67 -16.60 7.54
CA GLU A 223 5.70 -18.07 7.38
C GLU A 223 4.54 -18.60 6.53
N THR A 224 3.38 -17.94 6.61
CA THR A 224 2.16 -18.33 5.88
C THR A 224 2.07 -17.73 4.48
N LEU A 225 2.96 -16.79 4.11
CA LEU A 225 2.90 -16.05 2.85
C LEU A 225 3.65 -16.80 1.73
N GLY A 226 3.05 -17.89 1.26
CA GLY A 226 3.61 -18.79 0.25
C GLY A 226 3.57 -18.26 -1.21
N LYS A 227 3.04 -17.05 -1.46
CA LYS A 227 2.97 -16.44 -2.79
C LYS A 227 3.90 -15.24 -2.91
N PRO A 228 4.41 -14.91 -4.12
CA PRO A 228 5.11 -13.66 -4.36
C PRO A 228 4.20 -12.44 -4.13
N SER A 229 4.81 -11.29 -3.83
CA SER A 229 4.09 -10.03 -3.66
C SER A 229 3.38 -9.58 -4.95
N SER A 230 2.37 -8.71 -4.80
CA SER A 230 1.69 -8.10 -5.95
C SER A 230 2.65 -7.33 -6.86
N ALA A 231 3.62 -6.62 -6.30
CA ALA A 231 4.65 -5.91 -7.06
C ALA A 231 5.52 -6.87 -7.89
N ALA A 232 5.99 -7.97 -7.30
CA ALA A 232 6.80 -8.97 -8.00
C ALA A 232 5.99 -9.65 -9.12
N ARG A 233 4.73 -10.02 -8.85
CA ARG A 233 3.84 -10.61 -9.86
C ARG A 233 3.54 -9.65 -11.01
N ALA A 234 3.31 -8.37 -10.70
CA ALA A 234 3.09 -7.35 -11.73
C ALA A 234 4.33 -7.19 -12.64
N LEU A 235 5.52 -7.09 -12.04
CA LEU A 235 6.77 -7.00 -12.81
C LEU A 235 7.02 -8.25 -13.66
N ALA A 236 6.81 -9.45 -13.12
CA ALA A 236 6.93 -10.69 -13.87
C ALA A 236 5.90 -10.80 -15.01
N GLY A 237 4.72 -10.20 -14.84
CA GLY A 237 3.68 -10.09 -15.87
C GLY A 237 3.89 -8.94 -16.87
N GLY A 238 5.05 -8.31 -16.90
CA GLY A 238 5.38 -7.27 -17.87
C GLY A 238 4.86 -5.86 -17.53
N ALA A 239 4.45 -5.61 -16.27
CA ALA A 239 4.00 -4.28 -15.88
C ALA A 239 5.12 -3.24 -16.08
N GLN A 240 4.78 -2.15 -16.78
CA GLN A 240 5.70 -1.03 -17.05
C GLN A 240 5.70 0.01 -15.94
N GLN A 241 4.76 -0.08 -15.00
CA GLN A 241 4.58 0.80 -13.84
C GLN A 241 4.04 -0.01 -12.66
N ILE A 242 4.54 0.26 -11.47
CA ILE A 242 4.05 -0.28 -10.19
C ILE A 242 4.14 0.83 -9.13
N GLU A 243 3.54 0.61 -7.95
CA GLU A 243 3.80 1.45 -6.77
C GLU A 243 5.29 1.40 -6.41
N ARG A 244 5.91 2.56 -6.23
CA ARG A 244 7.35 2.71 -5.96
C ARG A 244 7.63 3.13 -4.52
N VAL A 245 7.04 2.38 -3.55
CA VAL A 245 7.33 2.61 -2.13
C VAL A 245 8.81 2.40 -1.81
N ASP A 246 9.48 1.49 -2.51
CA ASP A 246 10.92 1.28 -2.44
C ASP A 246 11.71 2.56 -2.75
N ARG A 247 11.38 3.23 -3.86
CA ARG A 247 11.98 4.49 -4.25
C ARG A 247 11.61 5.61 -3.28
N LEU A 248 10.34 5.69 -2.87
CA LEU A 248 9.86 6.67 -1.90
C LEU A 248 10.63 6.59 -0.58
N VAL A 249 10.78 5.39 -0.01
CA VAL A 249 11.53 5.16 1.24
C VAL A 249 12.99 5.56 1.08
N ARG A 250 13.63 5.27 -0.08
CA ARG A 250 15.00 5.69 -0.36
C ARG A 250 15.15 7.21 -0.41
N GLU A 251 14.24 7.91 -1.10
CA GLU A 251 14.30 9.37 -1.24
C GLU A 251 14.06 10.06 0.11
N ILE A 252 13.10 9.56 0.90
CA ILE A 252 12.87 10.05 2.27
C ILE A 252 14.11 9.83 3.14
N ALA A 253 14.75 8.67 3.06
CA ALA A 253 15.99 8.41 3.78
C ALA A 253 17.11 9.39 3.38
N GLY A 254 17.24 9.68 2.09
CA GLY A 254 18.16 10.69 1.58
C GLY A 254 17.93 12.08 2.16
N GLN A 255 16.67 12.50 2.31
CA GLN A 255 16.32 13.77 2.97
C GLN A 255 16.73 13.80 4.46
N GLN A 256 16.77 12.64 5.12
CA GLN A 256 17.23 12.49 6.50
C GLN A 256 18.75 12.31 6.61
N GLY A 257 19.50 12.46 5.50
CA GLY A 257 20.94 12.24 5.47
C GLY A 257 21.35 10.76 5.63
N LEU A 258 20.44 9.83 5.37
CA LEU A 258 20.67 8.39 5.53
C LEU A 258 20.86 7.71 4.17
N ALA A 259 21.77 6.74 4.16
CA ALA A 259 21.98 5.84 3.03
C ALA A 259 22.11 4.40 3.54
N PHE A 260 21.51 3.45 2.80
CA PHE A 260 21.53 2.05 3.18
C PHE A 260 21.63 1.19 1.92
N GLU A 261 22.73 0.45 1.80
CA GLU A 261 23.05 -0.30 0.58
C GLU A 261 21.98 -1.35 0.22
N PRO A 262 21.42 -2.12 1.18
CA PRO A 262 20.35 -3.06 0.85
C PRO A 262 19.11 -2.42 0.22
N LEU A 263 18.78 -1.21 0.62
CA LEU A 263 17.65 -0.47 0.02
C LEU A 263 17.99 -0.01 -1.41
N ARG A 264 19.24 0.41 -1.66
CA ARG A 264 19.70 0.75 -3.01
C ARG A 264 19.65 -0.46 -3.94
N GLU A 265 20.10 -1.64 -3.49
CA GLU A 265 20.03 -2.91 -4.21
C GLU A 265 18.58 -3.25 -4.60
N ILE A 266 17.63 -3.13 -3.65
CA ILE A 266 16.20 -3.36 -3.90
C ILE A 266 15.69 -2.42 -5.01
N VAL A 267 15.94 -1.12 -4.86
CA VAL A 267 15.47 -0.12 -5.84
C VAL A 267 16.09 -0.37 -7.21
N ALA A 268 17.39 -0.64 -7.28
CA ALA A 268 18.09 -0.90 -8.53
C ALA A 268 17.50 -2.10 -9.29
N LEU A 269 17.19 -3.19 -8.58
CA LEU A 269 16.60 -4.38 -9.18
C LEU A 269 15.18 -4.10 -9.71
N VAL A 270 14.37 -3.34 -8.98
CA VAL A 270 13.03 -2.92 -9.45
C VAL A 270 13.14 -2.01 -10.68
N ASP A 271 14.08 -1.07 -10.67
CA ASP A 271 14.34 -0.17 -11.81
C ASP A 271 14.79 -0.94 -13.05
N GLU A 272 15.66 -1.94 -12.89
CA GLU A 272 16.09 -2.83 -13.97
C GLU A 272 14.91 -3.58 -14.58
N ARG A 273 14.08 -4.24 -13.76
CA ARG A 273 12.90 -4.97 -14.21
C ARG A 273 11.89 -4.08 -14.94
N LEU A 274 11.64 -2.87 -14.45
CA LEU A 274 10.77 -1.90 -15.12
C LEU A 274 11.35 -1.44 -16.45
N ARG A 275 12.67 -1.26 -16.55
CA ARG A 275 13.35 -0.89 -17.79
C ARG A 275 13.24 -2.01 -18.83
N GLU A 276 13.46 -3.26 -18.44
CA GLU A 276 13.26 -4.43 -19.30
C GLU A 276 11.84 -4.49 -19.85
N ASN A 277 10.83 -4.36 -18.96
CA ASN A 277 9.43 -4.39 -19.37
C ASN A 277 9.03 -3.27 -20.33
N ARG A 278 9.60 -2.05 -20.15
CA ARG A 278 9.35 -0.90 -21.07
C ARG A 278 10.03 -1.07 -22.42
N SER A 279 11.14 -1.81 -22.47
CA SER A 279 11.88 -2.08 -23.71
C SER A 279 11.29 -3.25 -24.51
N SER A 280 10.40 -4.05 -23.91
CA SER A 280 9.73 -5.16 -24.56
C SER A 280 8.55 -4.67 -25.42
N PRO A 281 8.45 -5.03 -26.70
CA PRO A 281 7.45 -4.46 -27.63
C PRO A 281 5.99 -4.89 -27.37
N GLU A 282 5.73 -5.92 -26.56
CA GLU A 282 4.38 -6.28 -26.08
C GLU A 282 4.42 -6.72 -24.62
N PRO A 283 3.44 -6.28 -23.78
CA PRO A 283 3.24 -6.92 -22.50
C PRO A 283 2.76 -8.35 -22.74
N SER A 284 3.60 -9.30 -22.47
CA SER A 284 3.20 -10.72 -22.44
C SER A 284 2.14 -10.87 -21.33
N PHE A 285 0.87 -10.90 -21.69
CA PHE A 285 -0.24 -11.34 -20.84
C PHE A 285 -0.23 -12.86 -20.65
N LEU A 286 0.93 -13.46 -20.54
CA LEU A 286 1.04 -14.83 -20.08
C LEU A 286 0.73 -14.79 -18.57
N VAL A 287 -0.52 -15.12 -18.25
CA VAL A 287 -0.95 -15.53 -16.92
C VAL A 287 0.02 -16.65 -16.51
N PRO A 288 0.76 -16.55 -15.40
CA PRO A 288 1.54 -17.68 -14.94
C PRO A 288 0.59 -18.84 -14.72
N GLU A 289 0.86 -19.97 -15.36
CA GLU A 289 0.16 -21.22 -15.08
C GLU A 289 0.15 -21.46 -13.57
N ALA A 290 -1.01 -21.85 -13.07
CA ALA A 290 -1.21 -22.21 -11.67
C ALA A 290 -0.18 -23.26 -11.28
N VAL A 291 0.69 -22.94 -10.32
CA VAL A 291 1.49 -23.96 -9.64
C VAL A 291 0.49 -24.87 -8.91
N PRO A 292 0.46 -26.18 -9.18
CA PRO A 292 -0.43 -27.09 -8.45
C PRO A 292 -0.17 -27.05 -6.96
N ALA A 293 -1.23 -27.29 -6.19
CA ALA A 293 -1.27 -27.21 -4.72
C ALA A 293 -0.30 -28.17 -4.03
#